data_a18ced343eeffc2f96ea56a4f3d42f5d
#
_entry.id   a18ced343eeffc2f96ea56a4f3d42f5d
#
_cell.length_a   1.000
_cell.length_b   1.000
_cell.length_c   1.000
_cell.angle_alpha   90.00
_cell.angle_beta   90.00
_cell.angle_gamma   90.00
#
_symmetry.space_group_name_H-M   'P 1'
#
loop_
_entity.id
_entity.type
_entity.pdbx_description
1 polymer ?
#
loop_
_entity_poly.entity_id
_entity_poly.type
_entity_poly.pdbx_seq_one_letter_code
_entity_poly.pdbx_strand_id
1 'polypeptide(L)'
;MVTVYNVKGQYIGFSCSLPSLCRLFTVDQSLMILSKDGTLSELTEKNLSAKLDILFKKNLFDVAVILAKSSRDGAEHLKSIHEKYGDYLYGKGDFNNAVSEYKETIGMLEPSYVIKRYLDGSRLRQLCVYLEALHDTDRYTLYHTNILLNCYAQLEERKKIKNFLEKIAMDGRTDMSSIFEVGTLE
;
A
#
# COMPACT_ATOMS: atom_id res chain seq x y z
N MET A 1 -35.33 -7.58 9.90
CA MET A 1 -33.98 -7.30 9.39
C MET A 1 -33.16 -6.66 10.48
N VAL A 2 -31.95 -7.15 10.72
CA VAL A 2 -30.96 -6.54 11.62
C VAL A 2 -29.85 -5.97 10.78
N THR A 3 -29.49 -4.70 11.01
CA THR A 3 -28.43 -4.02 10.27
C THR A 3 -27.50 -3.32 11.25
N VAL A 4 -26.21 -3.56 11.13
CA VAL A 4 -25.15 -2.94 11.92
C VAL A 4 -24.43 -1.91 11.05
N TYR A 5 -24.42 -0.67 11.49
CA TYR A 5 -23.77 0.45 10.80
C TYR A 5 -22.47 0.83 11.47
N ASN A 6 -21.43 1.05 10.67
CA ASN A 6 -20.26 1.77 11.13
C ASN A 6 -20.50 3.27 10.95
N VAL A 7 -20.74 3.99 12.05
CA VAL A 7 -21.07 5.42 12.01
C VAL A 7 -19.89 6.27 11.55
N LYS A 8 -18.66 5.92 11.94
CA LYS A 8 -17.43 6.64 11.54
C LYS A 8 -17.08 6.44 10.06
N GLY A 9 -17.20 5.21 9.59
CA GLY A 9 -16.88 4.85 8.20
C GLY A 9 -18.06 5.00 7.23
N GLN A 10 -19.27 5.33 7.73
CA GLN A 10 -20.49 5.52 6.94
C GLN A 10 -20.87 4.33 6.04
N TYR A 11 -20.63 3.10 6.51
CA TYR A 11 -20.96 1.89 5.76
C TYR A 11 -21.73 0.87 6.61
N ILE A 12 -22.44 -0.05 5.92
CA ILE A 12 -23.13 -1.17 6.55
C ILE A 12 -22.10 -2.27 6.81
N GLY A 13 -21.79 -2.54 8.08
CA GLY A 13 -20.87 -3.60 8.49
C GLY A 13 -21.50 -4.99 8.39
N PHE A 14 -22.79 -5.09 8.66
CA PHE A 14 -23.54 -6.36 8.62
C PHE A 14 -25.01 -6.10 8.35
N SER A 15 -25.65 -6.97 7.60
CA SER A 15 -27.09 -6.97 7.42
C SER A 15 -27.59 -8.40 7.23
N CYS A 16 -28.57 -8.80 8.00
CA CYS A 16 -29.26 -10.09 7.81
C CYS A 16 -30.76 -9.97 8.04
N SER A 17 -31.51 -10.82 7.36
CA SER A 17 -32.93 -10.96 7.56
C SER A 17 -33.20 -12.06 8.59
N LEU A 18 -33.71 -11.67 9.74
CA LEU A 18 -34.10 -12.59 10.80
C LEU A 18 -35.61 -12.60 10.89
N PRO A 19 -36.30 -13.64 10.37
CA PRO A 19 -37.76 -13.68 10.29
C PRO A 19 -38.41 -13.78 11.67
N SER A 20 -37.72 -14.28 12.68
CA SER A 20 -38.25 -14.55 14.00
C SER A 20 -37.53 -13.82 15.14
N LEU A 21 -37.03 -12.61 14.88
CA LEU A 21 -36.34 -11.79 15.92
C LEU A 21 -37.31 -11.52 17.09
N CYS A 22 -36.90 -11.86 18.31
CA CYS A 22 -37.58 -11.57 19.55
C CYS A 22 -36.93 -10.40 20.29
N ARG A 23 -35.62 -10.47 20.54
CA ARG A 23 -34.89 -9.48 21.33
C ARG A 23 -33.43 -9.33 20.89
N LEU A 24 -32.90 -8.11 20.98
CA LEU A 24 -31.50 -7.76 20.87
C LEU A 24 -31.03 -7.27 22.24
N PHE A 25 -29.89 -7.77 22.72
CA PHE A 25 -29.27 -7.32 23.97
C PHE A 25 -27.76 -7.54 23.93
N THR A 26 -27.03 -6.87 24.80
CA THR A 26 -25.57 -6.98 24.90
C THR A 26 -25.16 -7.71 26.16
N VAL A 27 -24.19 -8.63 26.02
CA VAL A 27 -23.54 -9.33 27.14
C VAL A 27 -22.03 -9.25 26.89
N ASP A 28 -21.25 -8.76 27.84
CA ASP A 28 -19.80 -8.70 27.77
C ASP A 28 -19.22 -8.18 26.44
N GLN A 29 -19.81 -7.09 25.92
CA GLN A 29 -19.47 -6.46 24.64
C GLN A 29 -19.87 -7.24 23.38
N SER A 30 -20.50 -8.42 23.52
CA SER A 30 -21.09 -9.16 22.41
C SER A 30 -22.55 -8.79 22.21
N LEU A 31 -22.99 -8.69 20.96
CA LEU A 31 -24.38 -8.47 20.61
C LEU A 31 -25.09 -9.81 20.46
N MET A 32 -26.05 -10.07 21.34
CA MET A 32 -26.83 -11.29 21.37
C MET A 32 -28.19 -11.08 20.68
N ILE A 33 -28.62 -12.07 19.91
CA ILE A 33 -29.87 -12.12 19.19
C ILE A 33 -30.67 -13.32 19.70
N LEU A 34 -31.81 -13.04 20.31
CA LEU A 34 -32.76 -14.07 20.69
C LEU A 34 -33.89 -14.14 19.66
N SER A 35 -34.07 -15.31 19.06
CA SER A 35 -35.17 -15.60 18.14
C SER A 35 -36.40 -16.12 18.88
N LYS A 36 -37.61 -16.07 18.25
CA LYS A 36 -38.87 -16.53 18.86
C LYS A 36 -38.91 -18.04 19.08
N ASP A 37 -38.11 -18.80 18.34
CA ASP A 37 -37.91 -20.24 18.48
C ASP A 37 -36.98 -20.64 19.65
N GLY A 38 -36.51 -19.65 20.43
CA GLY A 38 -35.59 -19.84 21.54
C GLY A 38 -34.12 -19.92 21.13
N THR A 39 -33.78 -19.79 19.84
CA THR A 39 -32.40 -19.81 19.38
C THR A 39 -31.68 -18.53 19.81
N LEU A 40 -30.54 -18.70 20.49
CA LEU A 40 -29.64 -17.62 20.85
C LEU A 40 -28.45 -17.59 19.89
N SER A 41 -28.26 -16.46 19.24
CA SER A 41 -27.14 -16.22 18.31
C SER A 41 -26.29 -15.07 18.81
N GLU A 42 -24.97 -15.20 18.67
CA GLU A 42 -24.02 -14.15 19.00
C GLU A 42 -23.50 -13.50 17.72
N LEU A 43 -23.50 -12.16 17.70
CA LEU A 43 -22.85 -11.37 16.67
C LEU A 43 -21.51 -10.89 17.20
N THR A 44 -20.42 -11.49 16.71
CA THR A 44 -19.06 -11.08 17.03
C THR A 44 -18.46 -10.26 15.88
N GLU A 45 -17.74 -9.23 16.24
CA GLU A 45 -17.02 -8.43 15.26
C GLU A 45 -15.82 -9.22 14.72
N LYS A 46 -15.68 -9.30 13.39
CA LYS A 46 -14.49 -9.90 12.77
C LYS A 46 -13.25 -9.10 13.13
N ASN A 47 -12.14 -9.80 13.32
CA ASN A 47 -10.83 -9.16 13.49
C ASN A 47 -10.44 -8.36 12.23
N LEU A 48 -9.47 -7.46 12.37
CA LEU A 48 -9.04 -6.57 11.29
C LEU A 48 -8.60 -7.35 10.05
N SER A 49 -7.82 -8.41 10.22
CA SER A 49 -7.33 -9.25 9.11
C SER A 49 -8.49 -9.81 8.27
N ALA A 50 -9.50 -10.40 8.92
CA ALA A 50 -10.66 -10.95 8.21
C ALA A 50 -11.51 -9.88 7.51
N LYS A 51 -11.56 -8.65 8.06
CA LYS A 51 -12.20 -7.50 7.40
C LYS A 51 -11.42 -7.07 6.16
N LEU A 52 -10.10 -6.97 6.27
CA LEU A 52 -9.22 -6.62 5.16
C LEU A 52 -9.32 -7.63 4.02
N ASP A 53 -9.36 -8.93 4.31
CA ASP A 53 -9.54 -9.97 3.28
C ASP A 53 -10.85 -9.81 2.49
N ILE A 54 -11.93 -9.41 3.16
CA ILE A 54 -13.21 -9.13 2.49
C ILE A 54 -13.09 -7.90 1.60
N LEU A 55 -12.41 -6.85 2.07
CA LEU A 55 -12.21 -5.61 1.31
C LEU A 55 -11.33 -5.86 0.08
N PHE A 56 -10.26 -6.64 0.22
CA PHE A 56 -9.38 -7.03 -0.90
C PHE A 56 -10.12 -7.80 -1.98
N LYS A 57 -10.96 -8.78 -1.59
CA LYS A 57 -11.80 -9.53 -2.55
C LYS A 57 -12.76 -8.64 -3.33
N LYS A 58 -13.15 -7.50 -2.75
CA LYS A 58 -14.04 -6.50 -3.38
C LYS A 58 -13.26 -5.36 -4.05
N ASN A 59 -11.94 -5.38 -4.02
CA ASN A 59 -11.05 -4.30 -4.50
C ASN A 59 -11.33 -2.93 -3.84
N LEU A 60 -11.76 -2.94 -2.56
CA LEU A 60 -12.07 -1.74 -1.79
C LEU A 60 -10.84 -1.32 -0.95
N PHE A 61 -9.73 -1.04 -1.63
CA PHE A 61 -8.44 -0.74 -0.99
C PHE A 61 -8.45 0.58 -0.21
N ASP A 62 -9.12 1.62 -0.73
CA ASP A 62 -9.23 2.90 -0.03
C ASP A 62 -9.91 2.73 1.33
N VAL A 63 -10.98 1.91 1.39
CA VAL A 63 -11.68 1.58 2.63
C VAL A 63 -10.77 0.77 3.55
N ALA A 64 -9.95 -0.13 3.01
CA ALA A 64 -8.98 -0.91 3.77
C ALA A 64 -7.93 -0.01 4.43
N VAL A 65 -7.39 0.99 3.73
CA VAL A 65 -6.45 1.99 4.28
C VAL A 65 -7.10 2.78 5.42
N ILE A 66 -8.31 3.29 5.23
CA ILE A 66 -9.05 4.05 6.26
C ILE A 66 -9.30 3.18 7.50
N LEU A 67 -9.72 1.93 7.28
CA LEU A 67 -9.98 0.98 8.37
C LEU A 67 -8.71 0.67 9.16
N ALA A 68 -7.60 0.40 8.48
CA ALA A 68 -6.32 0.15 9.13
C ALA A 68 -5.84 1.37 9.92
N LYS A 69 -5.89 2.58 9.35
CA LYS A 69 -5.50 3.82 10.05
C LYS A 69 -6.35 4.11 11.29
N SER A 70 -7.60 3.64 11.33
CA SER A 70 -8.50 3.82 12.48
C SER A 70 -8.38 2.73 13.55
N SER A 71 -7.68 1.62 13.27
CA SER A 71 -7.49 0.48 14.17
C SER A 71 -6.19 0.59 14.96
N ARG A 72 -6.17 0.08 16.21
CA ARG A 72 -4.96 0.10 17.05
C ARG A 72 -3.81 -0.70 16.43
N ASP A 73 -4.12 -1.88 15.87
CA ASP A 73 -3.15 -2.80 15.26
C ASP A 73 -3.03 -2.59 13.74
N GLY A 74 -3.57 -1.48 13.22
CA GLY A 74 -3.67 -1.26 11.79
C GLY A 74 -2.34 -0.97 11.09
N ALA A 75 -1.37 -0.41 11.82
CA ALA A 75 -0.05 -0.05 11.26
C ALA A 75 0.68 -1.27 10.65
N GLU A 76 0.57 -2.44 11.28
CA GLU A 76 1.18 -3.69 10.79
C GLU A 76 0.60 -4.15 9.44
N HIS A 77 -0.66 -3.78 9.18
CA HIS A 77 -1.35 -4.17 7.94
C HIS A 77 -1.14 -3.19 6.79
N LEU A 78 -0.72 -1.94 7.05
CA LEU A 78 -0.59 -0.90 6.02
C LEU A 78 0.34 -1.32 4.89
N LYS A 79 1.49 -1.95 5.19
CA LYS A 79 2.38 -2.51 4.16
C LYS A 79 1.63 -3.41 3.18
N SER A 80 0.93 -4.41 3.69
CA SER A 80 0.21 -5.38 2.87
C SER A 80 -0.95 -4.75 2.09
N ILE A 81 -1.57 -3.72 2.64
CA ILE A 81 -2.65 -2.99 1.96
C ILE A 81 -2.09 -2.21 0.78
N HIS A 82 -1.05 -1.38 0.99
CA HIS A 82 -0.44 -0.56 -0.05
C HIS A 82 0.24 -1.43 -1.13
N GLU A 83 0.89 -2.55 -0.75
CA GLU A 83 1.45 -3.52 -1.69
C GLU A 83 0.37 -4.10 -2.61
N LYS A 84 -0.71 -4.65 -2.04
CA LYS A 84 -1.82 -5.24 -2.82
C LYS A 84 -2.57 -4.19 -3.65
N TYR A 85 -2.72 -2.98 -3.13
CA TYR A 85 -3.35 -1.90 -3.87
C TYR A 85 -2.49 -1.46 -5.06
N GLY A 86 -1.19 -1.30 -4.86
CA GLY A 86 -0.23 -1.05 -5.93
C GLY A 86 -0.27 -2.15 -7.01
N ASP A 87 -0.31 -3.43 -6.61
CA ASP A 87 -0.43 -4.57 -7.51
C ASP A 87 -1.72 -4.54 -8.33
N TYR A 88 -2.82 -4.23 -7.69
CA TYR A 88 -4.12 -4.10 -8.34
C TYR A 88 -4.12 -2.96 -9.38
N LEU A 89 -3.64 -1.77 -9.01
CA LEU A 89 -3.54 -0.62 -9.90
C LEU A 89 -2.60 -0.89 -11.06
N TYR A 90 -1.44 -1.52 -10.80
CA TYR A 90 -0.51 -1.92 -11.83
C TYR A 90 -1.15 -2.90 -12.83
N GLY A 91 -1.89 -3.90 -12.34
CA GLY A 91 -2.64 -4.84 -13.18
C GLY A 91 -3.75 -4.18 -14.01
N LYS A 92 -4.29 -3.04 -13.56
CA LYS A 92 -5.25 -2.21 -14.31
C LYS A 92 -4.58 -1.30 -15.35
N GLY A 93 -3.26 -1.20 -15.36
CA GLY A 93 -2.52 -0.27 -16.21
C GLY A 93 -2.42 1.16 -15.65
N ASP A 94 -2.88 1.38 -14.44
CA ASP A 94 -2.76 2.67 -13.75
C ASP A 94 -1.42 2.75 -13.01
N PHE A 95 -0.36 2.90 -13.80
CA PHE A 95 1.03 2.86 -13.29
C PHE A 95 1.38 4.05 -12.42
N ASN A 96 0.73 5.20 -12.61
CA ASN A 96 1.00 6.41 -11.84
C ASN A 96 0.45 6.28 -10.42
N ASN A 97 -0.78 5.83 -10.26
CA ASN A 97 -1.35 5.60 -8.94
C ASN A 97 -0.70 4.36 -8.27
N ALA A 98 -0.36 3.33 -9.05
CA ALA A 98 0.38 2.17 -8.52
C ALA A 98 1.72 2.57 -7.89
N VAL A 99 2.53 3.42 -8.53
CA VAL A 99 3.80 3.87 -7.97
C VAL A 99 3.60 4.72 -6.71
N SER A 100 2.50 5.48 -6.63
CA SER A 100 2.17 6.24 -5.42
C SER A 100 1.89 5.32 -4.23
N GLU A 101 1.17 4.22 -4.45
CA GLU A 101 0.94 3.21 -3.41
C GLU A 101 2.23 2.49 -3.00
N TYR A 102 3.11 2.14 -3.94
CA TYR A 102 4.40 1.53 -3.62
C TYR A 102 5.34 2.47 -2.84
N LYS A 103 5.26 3.79 -3.04
CA LYS A 103 6.02 4.75 -2.23
C LYS A 103 5.66 4.67 -0.74
N GLU A 104 4.40 4.42 -0.42
CA GLU A 104 3.96 4.23 0.98
C GLU A 104 4.54 2.95 1.62
N THR A 105 5.11 2.04 0.83
CA THR A 105 5.75 0.82 1.33
C THR A 105 7.26 0.96 1.55
N ILE A 106 7.84 2.13 1.27
CA ILE A 106 9.29 2.36 1.43
C ILE A 106 9.72 2.13 2.88
N GLY A 107 10.77 1.34 3.04
CA GLY A 107 11.27 0.92 4.36
C GLY A 107 10.57 -0.31 4.94
N MET A 108 9.52 -0.82 4.29
CA MET A 108 8.79 -2.02 4.70
C MET A 108 8.83 -3.13 3.63
N LEU A 109 8.72 -2.75 2.36
CA LEU A 109 8.82 -3.67 1.21
C LEU A 109 10.20 -3.54 0.59
N GLU A 110 10.76 -4.66 0.12
CA GLU A 110 12.03 -4.67 -0.60
C GLU A 110 11.93 -3.88 -1.90
N PRO A 111 12.78 -2.88 -2.13
CA PRO A 111 12.73 -2.04 -3.34
C PRO A 111 12.85 -2.84 -4.63
N SER A 112 13.60 -3.94 -4.61
CA SER A 112 13.78 -4.84 -5.76
C SER A 112 12.48 -5.36 -6.35
N TYR A 113 11.45 -5.56 -5.51
CA TYR A 113 10.13 -5.98 -5.96
C TYR A 113 9.49 -4.96 -6.92
N VAL A 114 9.52 -3.69 -6.54
CA VAL A 114 8.96 -2.60 -7.33
C VAL A 114 9.83 -2.32 -8.56
N ILE A 115 11.15 -2.22 -8.35
CA ILE A 115 12.12 -1.94 -9.42
C ILE A 115 11.98 -2.96 -10.56
N LYS A 116 12.00 -4.26 -10.25
CA LYS A 116 11.86 -5.33 -11.25
C LYS A 116 10.58 -5.18 -12.05
N ARG A 117 9.46 -4.95 -11.39
CA ARG A 117 8.14 -4.82 -12.03
C ARG A 117 8.09 -3.68 -13.04
N TYR A 118 8.66 -2.52 -12.69
CA TYR A 118 8.67 -1.35 -13.58
C TYR A 118 9.73 -1.43 -14.69
N LEU A 119 10.87 -2.09 -14.44
CA LEU A 119 11.87 -2.37 -15.47
C LEU A 119 11.33 -3.34 -16.54
N ASP A 120 10.75 -4.47 -16.11
CA ASP A 120 10.17 -5.47 -17.02
C ASP A 120 9.06 -4.87 -17.92
N GLY A 121 8.31 -3.91 -17.39
CA GLY A 121 7.27 -3.19 -18.10
C GLY A 121 7.75 -1.98 -18.92
N SER A 122 9.05 -1.68 -18.94
CA SER A 122 9.62 -0.47 -19.60
C SER A 122 8.94 0.83 -19.14
N ARG A 123 8.60 0.91 -17.86
CA ARG A 123 7.91 2.05 -17.23
C ARG A 123 8.89 2.98 -16.51
N LEU A 124 9.90 3.46 -17.24
CA LEU A 124 11.03 4.19 -16.67
C LEU A 124 10.62 5.48 -15.95
N ARG A 125 9.60 6.20 -16.43
CA ARG A 125 9.15 7.44 -15.79
C ARG A 125 8.63 7.19 -14.37
N GLN A 126 7.80 6.15 -14.18
CA GLN A 126 7.27 5.78 -12.88
C GLN A 126 8.37 5.19 -11.99
N LEU A 127 9.30 4.44 -12.58
CA LEU A 127 10.46 3.94 -11.85
C LEU A 127 11.32 5.09 -11.30
N CYS A 128 11.56 6.15 -12.08
CA CYS A 128 12.24 7.35 -11.57
C CYS A 128 11.53 7.93 -10.35
N VAL A 129 10.20 8.06 -10.38
CA VAL A 129 9.41 8.59 -9.25
C VAL A 129 9.59 7.75 -7.98
N TYR A 130 9.66 6.41 -8.12
CA TYR A 130 9.91 5.53 -6.99
C TYR A 130 11.33 5.66 -6.44
N LEU A 131 12.33 5.66 -7.34
CA LEU A 131 13.74 5.78 -6.97
C LEU A 131 14.07 7.16 -6.37
N GLU A 132 13.47 8.24 -6.90
CA GLU A 132 13.54 9.58 -6.31
C GLU A 132 13.03 9.56 -4.87
N ALA A 133 11.89 8.88 -4.61
CA ALA A 133 11.33 8.76 -3.25
C ALA A 133 12.21 7.92 -2.31
N LEU A 134 12.93 6.90 -2.81
CA LEU A 134 13.92 6.17 -2.03
C LEU A 134 15.07 7.08 -1.58
N HIS A 135 15.53 7.98 -2.47
CA HIS A 135 16.54 8.96 -2.14
C HIS A 135 16.05 10.01 -1.13
N ASP A 136 14.82 10.50 -1.30
CA ASP A 136 14.24 11.50 -0.39
C ASP A 136 14.00 10.95 1.03
N THR A 137 13.83 9.64 1.17
CA THR A 137 13.64 8.95 2.46
C THR A 137 14.94 8.36 3.03
N ASP A 138 16.10 8.58 2.39
CA ASP A 138 17.41 8.04 2.80
C ASP A 138 17.43 6.49 2.86
N ARG A 139 16.59 5.83 2.04
CA ARG A 139 16.46 4.35 1.96
C ARG A 139 17.05 3.76 0.68
N TYR A 140 17.97 4.47 0.05
CA TYR A 140 18.61 4.07 -1.18
C TYR A 140 19.95 3.35 -0.94
N THR A 141 20.44 2.69 -2.00
CA THR A 141 21.77 2.12 -2.10
C THR A 141 22.43 2.66 -3.36
N LEU A 142 23.74 2.46 -3.51
CA LEU A 142 24.47 2.82 -4.73
C LEU A 142 23.84 2.18 -5.98
N TYR A 143 23.33 0.95 -5.85
CA TYR A 143 22.61 0.27 -6.94
C TYR A 143 21.36 1.04 -7.39
N HIS A 144 20.57 1.56 -6.44
CA HIS A 144 19.40 2.38 -6.75
C HIS A 144 19.78 3.70 -7.44
N THR A 145 20.87 4.31 -7.02
CA THR A 145 21.46 5.53 -7.65
C THR A 145 21.81 5.26 -9.11
N ASN A 146 22.51 4.16 -9.38
CA ASN A 146 22.91 3.81 -10.74
C ASN A 146 21.70 3.53 -11.65
N ILE A 147 20.67 2.80 -11.14
CA ILE A 147 19.44 2.59 -11.91
C ILE A 147 18.76 3.92 -12.21
N LEU A 148 18.67 4.83 -11.25
CA LEU A 148 18.04 6.14 -11.45
C LEU A 148 18.76 6.96 -12.53
N LEU A 149 20.08 7.01 -12.48
CA LEU A 149 20.88 7.70 -13.49
C LEU A 149 20.70 7.08 -14.89
N ASN A 150 20.67 5.74 -14.97
CA ASN A 150 20.41 5.05 -16.23
C ASN A 150 18.99 5.36 -16.77
N CYS A 151 17.98 5.38 -15.90
CA CYS A 151 16.63 5.76 -16.29
C CYS A 151 16.56 7.18 -16.81
N TYR A 152 17.23 8.13 -16.16
CA TYR A 152 17.28 9.51 -16.64
C TYR A 152 18.03 9.63 -17.99
N ALA A 153 19.12 8.86 -18.18
CA ALA A 153 19.84 8.84 -19.43
C ALA A 153 18.97 8.31 -20.60
N GLN A 154 18.24 7.22 -20.38
CA GLN A 154 17.31 6.64 -21.37
C GLN A 154 16.10 7.56 -21.66
N LEU A 155 15.68 8.36 -20.69
CA LEU A 155 14.62 9.36 -20.86
C LEU A 155 15.13 10.69 -21.40
N GLU A 156 16.45 10.83 -21.65
CA GLU A 156 17.11 12.06 -22.11
C GLU A 156 16.92 13.27 -21.17
N GLU A 157 16.69 13.01 -19.88
CA GLU A 157 16.41 14.02 -18.84
C GLU A 157 17.71 14.67 -18.30
N ARG A 158 18.52 15.28 -19.20
CA ARG A 158 19.83 15.85 -18.87
C ARG A 158 19.83 16.83 -17.69
N LYS A 159 18.77 17.63 -17.56
CA LYS A 159 18.63 18.58 -16.44
C LYS A 159 18.50 17.85 -15.09
N LYS A 160 17.72 16.75 -15.08
CA LYS A 160 17.56 15.94 -13.86
C LYS A 160 18.85 15.25 -13.48
N ILE A 161 19.61 14.72 -14.44
CA ILE A 161 20.94 14.12 -14.17
C ILE A 161 21.84 15.15 -13.48
N LYS A 162 21.95 16.36 -14.05
CA LYS A 162 22.80 17.41 -13.49
C LYS A 162 22.40 17.78 -12.06
N ASN A 163 21.11 18.09 -11.85
CA ASN A 163 20.60 18.47 -10.53
C ASN A 163 20.77 17.35 -9.50
N PHE A 164 20.58 16.10 -9.91
CA PHE A 164 20.73 14.94 -9.05
C PHE A 164 22.18 14.70 -8.65
N LEU A 165 23.13 14.82 -9.59
CA LEU A 165 24.56 14.71 -9.30
C LEU A 165 25.05 15.84 -8.39
N GLU A 166 24.57 17.07 -8.58
CA GLU A 166 24.86 18.20 -7.69
C GLU A 166 24.33 17.94 -6.27
N LYS A 167 23.11 17.38 -6.13
CA LYS A 167 22.51 17.00 -4.83
C LYS A 167 23.37 15.95 -4.12
N ILE A 168 23.77 14.88 -4.81
CA ILE A 168 24.61 13.82 -4.24
C ILE A 168 26.00 14.33 -3.84
N ALA A 169 26.61 15.17 -4.68
CA ALA A 169 27.91 15.75 -4.39
C ALA A 169 27.92 16.65 -3.14
N MET A 170 26.79 17.36 -2.89
CA MET A 170 26.62 18.17 -1.68
C MET A 170 26.40 17.30 -0.42
N ASP A 171 25.69 16.17 -0.54
CA ASP A 171 25.45 15.27 0.58
C ASP A 171 26.68 14.50 1.06
N GLY A 172 27.74 14.43 0.24
CA GLY A 172 29.04 13.84 0.61
C GLY A 172 29.05 12.38 1.03
N ARG A 173 27.91 11.69 0.91
CA ARG A 173 27.73 10.30 1.38
C ARG A 173 28.07 9.25 0.32
N THR A 174 28.13 9.65 -0.93
CA THR A 174 28.37 8.73 -2.05
C THR A 174 29.71 9.07 -2.69
N ASP A 175 30.61 8.09 -2.73
CA ASP A 175 31.87 8.26 -3.46
C ASP A 175 31.58 8.32 -4.97
N MET A 176 31.78 9.51 -5.55
CA MET A 176 31.49 9.77 -6.96
C MET A 176 32.28 8.85 -7.90
N SER A 177 33.47 8.33 -7.47
CA SER A 177 34.25 7.41 -8.27
C SER A 177 33.53 6.10 -8.53
N SER A 178 32.78 5.57 -7.55
CA SER A 178 32.04 4.32 -7.68
C SER A 178 30.77 4.43 -8.56
N ILE A 179 30.26 5.65 -8.79
CA ILE A 179 29.11 5.87 -9.71
C ILE A 179 29.58 5.73 -11.17
N PHE A 180 30.80 6.18 -11.48
CA PHE A 180 31.32 6.17 -12.86
C PHE A 180 31.91 4.84 -13.31
N GLU A 181 32.36 3.96 -12.39
CA GLU A 181 32.91 2.65 -12.74
C GLU A 181 31.87 1.68 -13.31
N VAL A 182 30.57 1.84 -12.99
CA VAL A 182 29.50 0.95 -13.48
C VAL A 182 28.98 1.38 -14.86
N GLY A 183 29.26 2.60 -15.29
CA GLY A 183 28.81 3.15 -16.59
C GLY A 183 29.66 2.75 -17.80
N THR A 184 30.72 1.94 -17.63
CA THR A 184 31.65 1.54 -18.70
C THR A 184 31.58 0.06 -19.09
N LEU A 185 30.53 -0.65 -18.68
CA LEU A 185 30.25 -1.98 -19.25
C LEU A 185 29.35 -1.81 -20.46
N GLU A 186 29.99 -1.94 -21.65
CA GLU A 186 29.38 -2.04 -22.97
C GLU A 186 28.33 -3.14 -23.07
#